data_230e703de5e0914cbb223ee082e81ee6
#
_entry.id   230e703de5e0914cbb223ee082e81ee6
#
_cell.length_a   1.000
_cell.length_b   1.000
_cell.length_c   1.000
_cell.angle_alpha   90.00
_cell.angle_beta   90.00
_cell.angle_gamma   90.00
#
_symmetry.space_group_name_H-M   'P 1'
#
loop_
_entity.id
_entity.type
_entity.pdbx_description
1 polymer ?
#
loop_
_entity_poly.entity_id
_entity_poly.type
_entity_poly.pdbx_seq_one_letter_code
_entity_poly.pdbx_strand_id
1 'polypeptide(L)'
;MKINICLPFLFIFFIACNSDYTIKPRGYFKIDFPKKAYQDFDNPSYPYSFQYPVYGNIIKDSLFFDEKAENPYWINIDFPRFNAKIYISYKEIGKNKFDSLVNDAFTMSYKQHTYKASAIEPMPFTTPHNLSGIYFTLKGNTATANQFFITDSTKHFLRGALYFDAVPNEDSLKPVNNFLQKDLQHLLNTLQWR
;
A
#
# COMPACT_ATOMS: atom_id res chain seq x y z
N MET A 1 -32.88 -73.76 -5.47
CA MET A 1 -32.57 -72.66 -4.57
C MET A 1 -31.37 -71.87 -5.11
N LYS A 2 -31.63 -70.76 -5.85
CA LYS A 2 -30.57 -69.95 -6.51
C LYS A 2 -30.28 -68.75 -5.59
N ILE A 3 -29.15 -68.79 -4.91
CA ILE A 3 -28.70 -67.73 -4.04
C ILE A 3 -28.11 -66.61 -4.88
N ASN A 4 -28.72 -65.43 -4.77
CA ASN A 4 -28.26 -64.21 -5.46
C ASN A 4 -26.94 -63.69 -4.89
N ILE A 5 -25.82 -63.95 -5.58
CA ILE A 5 -24.45 -63.48 -5.25
C ILE A 5 -24.20 -62.05 -5.71
N CYS A 6 -25.17 -61.36 -6.30
CA CYS A 6 -24.99 -60.02 -6.88
C CYS A 6 -25.08 -58.85 -5.88
N LEU A 7 -25.48 -59.06 -4.61
CA LEU A 7 -25.71 -57.93 -3.70
C LEU A 7 -24.45 -57.37 -2.99
N PRO A 8 -23.37 -58.12 -2.73
CA PRO A 8 -22.17 -57.52 -2.10
C PRO A 8 -21.30 -56.75 -3.07
N PHE A 9 -21.42 -56.90 -4.39
CA PHE A 9 -20.56 -56.23 -5.35
C PHE A 9 -20.93 -54.73 -5.57
N LEU A 10 -22.12 -54.31 -5.22
CA LEU A 10 -22.62 -52.94 -5.36
C LEU A 10 -22.11 -52.00 -4.25
N PHE A 11 -21.62 -52.55 -3.12
CA PHE A 11 -21.16 -51.73 -1.97
C PHE A 11 -19.68 -51.29 -2.07
N ILE A 12 -18.90 -51.84 -3.00
CA ILE A 12 -17.46 -51.53 -3.10
C ILE A 12 -17.19 -50.22 -3.85
N PHE A 13 -18.17 -49.66 -4.55
CA PHE A 13 -17.99 -48.41 -5.33
C PHE A 13 -18.07 -47.11 -4.54
N PHE A 14 -18.38 -47.13 -3.24
CA PHE A 14 -18.53 -45.94 -2.41
C PHE A 14 -17.30 -45.53 -1.60
N ILE A 15 -16.15 -46.21 -1.76
CA ILE A 15 -14.92 -45.91 -0.97
C ILE A 15 -13.89 -45.09 -1.75
N ALA A 16 -14.22 -44.62 -2.92
CA ALA A 16 -13.25 -43.86 -3.74
C ALA A 16 -13.66 -42.40 -3.87
N CYS A 17 -13.26 -41.56 -2.94
CA CYS A 17 -12.90 -40.16 -3.15
C CYS A 17 -12.65 -39.44 -1.81
N ASN A 18 -11.54 -39.74 -1.16
CA ASN A 18 -10.85 -38.75 -0.33
C ASN A 18 -9.65 -38.26 -1.15
N SER A 19 -9.88 -37.40 -2.10
CA SER A 19 -8.79 -36.60 -2.65
C SER A 19 -8.50 -35.50 -1.64
N ASP A 20 -7.37 -35.59 -0.97
CA ASP A 20 -6.83 -34.49 -0.19
C ASP A 20 -6.79 -33.26 -1.10
N TYR A 21 -7.67 -32.29 -0.84
CA TYR A 21 -7.71 -31.04 -1.58
C TYR A 21 -6.45 -30.24 -1.22
N THR A 22 -5.43 -30.34 -2.05
CA THR A 22 -4.24 -29.50 -1.90
C THR A 22 -4.55 -28.13 -2.48
N ILE A 23 -4.61 -27.13 -1.61
CA ILE A 23 -4.76 -25.72 -2.02
C ILE A 23 -3.53 -25.35 -2.87
N LYS A 24 -3.72 -25.22 -4.16
CA LYS A 24 -2.66 -24.76 -5.07
C LYS A 24 -2.43 -23.26 -4.86
N PRO A 25 -1.18 -22.79 -4.80
CA PRO A 25 -0.88 -21.37 -4.75
C PRO A 25 -1.45 -20.68 -6.01
N ARG A 26 -1.96 -19.47 -5.84
CA ARG A 26 -2.51 -18.70 -6.95
C ARG A 26 -1.39 -18.36 -7.95
N GLY A 27 -1.61 -18.65 -9.22
CA GLY A 27 -0.73 -18.23 -10.29
C GLY A 27 -0.97 -16.77 -10.68
N TYR A 28 0.10 -16.06 -11.02
CA TYR A 28 0.05 -14.71 -11.59
C TYR A 28 0.70 -14.73 -12.98
N PHE A 29 0.30 -13.79 -13.83
CA PHE A 29 1.07 -13.52 -15.04
C PHE A 29 2.48 -13.07 -14.65
N LYS A 30 3.48 -13.49 -15.43
CA LYS A 30 4.87 -13.08 -15.18
C LYS A 30 4.98 -11.55 -15.28
N ILE A 31 5.46 -10.94 -14.21
CA ILE A 31 5.76 -9.51 -14.15
C ILE A 31 7.28 -9.37 -14.04
N ASP A 32 7.90 -8.72 -15.02
CA ASP A 32 9.33 -8.42 -14.97
C ASP A 32 9.53 -7.12 -14.18
N PHE A 33 9.95 -7.26 -12.92
CA PHE A 33 10.25 -6.12 -12.06
C PHE A 33 11.65 -5.55 -12.37
N PRO A 34 11.81 -4.21 -12.40
CA PRO A 34 13.12 -3.59 -12.51
C PRO A 34 13.99 -3.89 -11.29
N LYS A 35 15.31 -3.83 -11.45
CA LYS A 35 16.23 -3.83 -10.32
C LYS A 35 15.95 -2.65 -9.40
N LYS A 36 15.99 -2.87 -8.08
CA LYS A 36 15.93 -1.81 -7.10
C LYS A 36 17.19 -0.94 -7.21
N ALA A 37 16.97 0.31 -7.53
CA ALA A 37 17.97 1.37 -7.52
C ALA A 37 17.26 2.67 -7.16
N TYR A 38 17.93 3.55 -6.42
CA TYR A 38 17.32 4.75 -5.86
C TYR A 38 18.09 5.99 -6.28
N GLN A 39 17.41 7.12 -6.29
CA GLN A 39 17.93 8.45 -6.56
C GLN A 39 17.37 9.43 -5.55
N ASP A 40 18.10 10.54 -5.33
CA ASP A 40 17.73 11.52 -4.33
C ASP A 40 16.66 12.49 -4.86
N PHE A 41 15.65 12.75 -4.05
CA PHE A 41 14.83 13.95 -4.12
C PHE A 41 15.40 14.95 -3.12
N ASP A 42 16.26 15.84 -3.61
CA ASP A 42 17.01 16.82 -2.79
C ASP A 42 16.86 18.23 -3.37
N ASN A 43 15.61 18.75 -3.34
CA ASN A 43 15.30 20.09 -3.80
C ASN A 43 15.28 21.09 -2.62
N PRO A 44 16.17 22.11 -2.58
CA PRO A 44 16.25 23.07 -1.50
C PRO A 44 14.96 23.87 -1.23
N SER A 45 14.06 23.95 -2.21
CA SER A 45 12.76 24.62 -2.06
C SER A 45 11.74 23.81 -1.28
N TYR A 46 12.05 22.54 -0.94
CA TYR A 46 11.16 21.67 -0.19
C TYR A 46 11.62 21.49 1.25
N PRO A 47 10.71 21.40 2.23
CA PRO A 47 11.06 21.22 3.65
C PRO A 47 11.48 19.78 3.99
N TYR A 48 11.68 18.94 2.99
CA TYR A 48 12.07 17.55 3.14
C TYR A 48 12.91 17.06 1.95
N SER A 49 13.67 16.01 2.19
CA SER A 49 14.39 15.21 1.18
C SER A 49 14.20 13.73 1.46
N PHE A 50 14.33 12.88 0.45
CA PHE A 50 14.24 11.42 0.57
C PHE A 50 14.81 10.76 -0.69
N GLN A 51 14.97 9.43 -0.65
CA GLN A 51 15.30 8.64 -1.83
C GLN A 51 14.06 7.96 -2.41
N TYR A 52 13.99 7.91 -3.74
CA TYR A 52 12.92 7.25 -4.47
C TYR A 52 13.49 6.41 -5.62
N PRO A 53 12.77 5.38 -6.11
CA PRO A 53 13.31 4.48 -7.13
C PRO A 53 13.51 5.20 -8.48
N VAL A 54 14.60 4.84 -9.19
CA VAL A 54 14.95 5.43 -10.49
C VAL A 54 13.90 5.20 -11.58
N TYR A 55 12.97 4.26 -11.39
CA TYR A 55 11.84 4.00 -12.29
C TYR A 55 10.57 4.74 -11.89
N GLY A 56 10.63 5.63 -10.92
CA GLY A 56 9.57 6.57 -10.54
C GLY A 56 9.86 7.97 -11.05
N ASN A 57 8.82 8.74 -11.32
CA ASN A 57 8.91 10.13 -11.75
C ASN A 57 8.26 11.04 -10.71
N ILE A 58 8.98 12.09 -10.27
CA ILE A 58 8.37 13.12 -9.41
C ILE A 58 7.52 14.06 -10.26
N ILE A 59 6.26 14.20 -9.86
CA ILE A 59 5.30 15.14 -10.46
C ILE A 59 4.83 16.09 -9.37
N LYS A 60 4.91 17.39 -9.62
CA LYS A 60 4.36 18.39 -8.71
C LYS A 60 2.84 18.28 -8.74
N ASP A 61 2.23 18.11 -7.57
CA ASP A 61 0.79 18.04 -7.45
C ASP A 61 0.23 19.44 -7.13
N SER A 62 -0.61 19.94 -8.02
CA SER A 62 -1.33 21.19 -7.82
C SER A 62 -2.78 20.97 -7.40
N LEU A 63 -3.32 19.76 -7.64
CA LEU A 63 -4.70 19.37 -7.32
C LEU A 63 -4.69 17.95 -6.74
N PHE A 64 -5.06 17.81 -5.49
CA PHE A 64 -5.20 16.52 -4.84
C PHE A 64 -6.70 16.15 -4.79
N PHE A 65 -7.12 15.17 -5.61
CA PHE A 65 -8.54 14.82 -5.76
C PHE A 65 -9.45 16.04 -6.01
N ASP A 66 -9.07 16.90 -6.97
CA ASP A 66 -9.74 18.16 -7.34
C ASP A 66 -9.71 19.25 -6.27
N GLU A 67 -9.06 19.03 -5.13
CA GLU A 67 -8.80 20.06 -4.13
C GLU A 67 -7.46 20.73 -4.35
N LYS A 68 -7.42 22.06 -4.21
CA LYS A 68 -6.18 22.83 -4.33
C LYS A 68 -5.24 22.48 -3.17
N ALA A 69 -4.00 22.13 -3.50
CA ALA A 69 -2.96 21.88 -2.50
C ALA A 69 -2.79 23.10 -1.57
N GLU A 70 -2.75 22.84 -0.25
CA GLU A 70 -2.61 23.88 0.79
C GLU A 70 -1.29 24.68 0.65
N ASN A 71 -0.26 24.02 0.12
CA ASN A 71 1.07 24.60 -0.08
C ASN A 71 1.75 23.97 -1.31
N PRO A 72 2.87 24.55 -1.80
CA PRO A 72 3.53 24.09 -3.01
C PRO A 72 4.37 22.81 -2.83
N TYR A 73 4.36 22.19 -1.65
CA TYR A 73 5.24 21.06 -1.30
C TYR A 73 4.58 19.70 -1.47
N TRP A 74 3.40 19.66 -2.10
CA TRP A 74 2.72 18.41 -2.44
C TRP A 74 3.28 17.87 -3.75
N ILE A 75 3.61 16.58 -3.76
CA ILE A 75 4.15 15.89 -4.93
C ILE A 75 3.56 14.51 -5.07
N ASN A 76 3.67 13.97 -6.28
CA ASN A 76 3.37 12.56 -6.55
C ASN A 76 4.62 11.87 -7.06
N ILE A 77 4.79 10.59 -6.71
CA ILE A 77 5.75 9.70 -7.34
C ILE A 77 4.95 8.79 -8.27
N ASP A 78 5.08 9.02 -9.57
CA ASP A 78 4.37 8.27 -10.59
C ASP A 78 5.19 7.07 -11.08
N PHE A 79 4.54 5.91 -11.20
CA PHE A 79 5.12 4.66 -11.70
C PHE A 79 4.38 4.20 -12.94
N PRO A 80 4.66 4.77 -14.14
CA PRO A 80 3.89 4.51 -15.35
C PRO A 80 3.84 3.02 -15.71
N ARG A 81 4.95 2.29 -15.48
CA ARG A 81 5.04 0.85 -15.75
C ARG A 81 4.04 0.01 -14.97
N PHE A 82 3.61 0.50 -13.81
CA PHE A 82 2.73 -0.23 -12.90
C PHE A 82 1.34 0.38 -12.78
N ASN A 83 1.05 1.44 -13.54
CA ASN A 83 -0.17 2.25 -13.38
C ASN A 83 -0.41 2.58 -11.90
N ALA A 84 0.65 3.00 -11.21
CA ALA A 84 0.63 3.25 -9.79
C ALA A 84 1.21 4.64 -9.48
N LYS A 85 0.73 5.22 -8.38
CA LYS A 85 1.16 6.54 -7.93
C LYS A 85 1.19 6.61 -6.41
N ILE A 86 2.24 7.17 -5.84
CA ILE A 86 2.27 7.58 -4.44
C ILE A 86 1.93 9.06 -4.39
N TYR A 87 0.80 9.38 -3.77
CA TYR A 87 0.43 10.76 -3.45
C TYR A 87 1.10 11.15 -2.14
N ILE A 88 1.78 12.29 -2.13
CA ILE A 88 2.48 12.83 -0.95
C ILE A 88 1.96 14.23 -0.68
N SER A 89 1.35 14.42 0.48
CA SER A 89 0.91 15.71 0.99
C SER A 89 1.75 16.12 2.20
N TYR A 90 2.11 17.40 2.25
CA TYR A 90 2.85 17.99 3.36
C TYR A 90 1.99 19.05 4.05
N LYS A 91 2.04 19.08 5.37
CA LYS A 91 1.40 20.11 6.19
C LYS A 91 2.35 20.59 7.29
N GLU A 92 2.27 21.86 7.63
CA GLU A 92 3.06 22.46 8.69
C GLU A 92 2.27 22.43 10.01
N ILE A 93 2.88 21.85 11.06
CA ILE A 93 2.33 21.89 12.41
C ILE A 93 2.51 23.32 12.93
N GLY A 94 1.50 23.87 13.61
CA GLY A 94 1.46 25.27 14.00
C GLY A 94 0.45 26.08 13.17
N LYS A 95 0.46 25.91 11.85
CA LYS A 95 -0.68 26.31 10.99
C LYS A 95 -1.85 25.34 11.14
N ASN A 96 -1.54 24.06 11.34
CA ASN A 96 -2.49 22.99 11.61
C ASN A 96 -2.23 22.43 13.01
N LYS A 97 -3.29 22.04 13.72
CA LYS A 97 -3.17 21.36 15.01
C LYS A 97 -2.71 19.91 14.79
N PHE A 98 -1.67 19.49 15.51
CA PHE A 98 -1.11 18.14 15.38
C PHE A 98 -2.17 17.04 15.52
N ASP A 99 -2.98 17.10 16.59
CA ASP A 99 -4.04 16.11 16.85
C ASP A 99 -5.06 16.03 15.70
N SER A 100 -5.37 17.19 15.07
CA SER A 100 -6.25 17.21 13.90
C SER A 100 -5.63 16.51 12.71
N LEU A 101 -4.34 16.74 12.44
CA LEU A 101 -3.61 16.08 11.35
C LEU A 101 -3.56 14.56 11.52
N VAL A 102 -3.29 14.10 12.75
CA VAL A 102 -3.31 12.68 13.10
C VAL A 102 -4.72 12.10 12.91
N ASN A 103 -5.75 12.77 13.45
CA ASN A 103 -7.13 12.33 13.31
C ASN A 103 -7.58 12.27 11.84
N ASP A 104 -7.19 13.25 11.03
CA ASP A 104 -7.47 13.27 9.58
C ASP A 104 -6.80 12.09 8.88
N ALA A 105 -5.53 11.78 9.21
CA ALA A 105 -4.83 10.65 8.64
C ALA A 105 -5.53 9.31 8.97
N PHE A 106 -5.98 9.13 10.21
CA PHE A 106 -6.78 7.97 10.60
C PHE A 106 -8.14 7.95 9.89
N THR A 107 -8.85 9.08 9.85
CA THR A 107 -10.15 9.20 9.19
C THR A 107 -10.06 8.84 7.71
N MET A 108 -9.04 9.34 7.00
CA MET A 108 -8.81 9.02 5.58
C MET A 108 -8.47 7.55 5.37
N SER A 109 -7.74 6.92 6.30
CA SER A 109 -7.37 5.51 6.21
C SER A 109 -8.55 4.57 6.51
N TYR A 110 -9.46 4.96 7.40
CA TYR A 110 -10.57 4.11 7.83
C TYR A 110 -11.86 4.43 7.09
N LYS A 111 -12.35 5.67 7.15
CA LYS A 111 -13.72 6.03 6.72
C LYS A 111 -14.00 5.72 5.26
N GLN A 112 -13.01 5.89 4.38
CA GLN A 112 -13.18 5.65 2.94
C GLN A 112 -13.00 4.19 2.53
N HIS A 113 -12.42 3.36 3.40
CA HIS A 113 -12.01 2.00 3.03
C HIS A 113 -12.75 0.90 3.78
N THR A 114 -13.45 1.21 4.88
CA THR A 114 -14.09 0.24 5.79
C THR A 114 -15.03 -0.73 5.08
N TYR A 115 -15.77 -0.30 4.06
CA TYR A 115 -16.70 -1.23 3.39
C TYR A 115 -16.01 -2.24 2.46
N LYS A 116 -14.74 -2.02 2.06
CA LYS A 116 -14.01 -2.87 1.11
C LYS A 116 -12.79 -3.53 1.74
N ALA A 117 -12.37 -3.03 2.89
CA ALA A 117 -11.28 -3.59 3.65
C ALA A 117 -11.76 -4.81 4.44
N SER A 118 -11.04 -5.91 4.35
CA SER A 118 -11.19 -7.05 5.26
C SER A 118 -10.46 -6.82 6.59
N ALA A 119 -9.40 -6.01 6.58
CA ALA A 119 -8.70 -5.52 7.76
C ALA A 119 -7.97 -4.20 7.45
N ILE A 120 -7.81 -3.35 8.45
CA ILE A 120 -6.95 -2.15 8.42
C ILE A 120 -6.03 -2.24 9.62
N GLU A 121 -4.73 -2.37 9.35
CA GLU A 121 -3.69 -2.62 10.37
C GLU A 121 -2.79 -1.39 10.49
N PRO A 122 -2.98 -0.54 11.50
CA PRO A 122 -2.05 0.55 11.80
C PRO A 122 -0.84 0.00 12.54
N MET A 123 0.36 0.31 12.05
CA MET A 123 1.62 -0.11 12.64
C MET A 123 2.48 1.13 12.93
N PRO A 124 2.74 1.47 14.18
CA PRO A 124 3.69 2.52 14.55
C PRO A 124 5.10 2.16 14.07
N PHE A 125 5.84 3.15 13.61
CA PHE A 125 7.24 2.99 13.24
C PHE A 125 8.07 4.21 13.63
N THR A 126 9.39 3.99 13.74
CA THR A 126 10.39 5.04 13.90
C THR A 126 11.49 4.81 12.86
N THR A 127 11.93 5.88 12.22
CA THR A 127 12.97 5.82 11.19
C THR A 127 14.37 5.95 11.80
N PRO A 128 15.44 5.63 11.04
CA PRO A 128 16.82 5.88 11.47
C PRO A 128 17.13 7.36 11.79
N HIS A 129 16.33 8.28 11.26
CA HIS A 129 16.45 9.72 11.50
C HIS A 129 15.56 10.21 12.66
N ASN A 130 15.10 9.30 13.55
CA ASN A 130 14.25 9.59 14.71
C ASN A 130 12.91 10.26 14.35
N LEU A 131 12.39 10.04 13.17
CA LEU A 131 11.06 10.45 12.79
C LEU A 131 10.07 9.33 13.11
N SER A 132 8.90 9.70 13.62
CA SER A 132 7.86 8.74 14.00
C SER A 132 6.65 8.83 13.08
N GLY A 133 5.90 7.75 12.96
CA GLY A 133 4.72 7.72 12.13
C GLY A 133 3.88 6.48 12.32
N ILE A 134 2.81 6.39 11.52
CA ILE A 134 1.96 5.20 11.43
C ILE A 134 1.93 4.75 9.98
N TYR A 135 2.18 3.48 9.76
CA TYR A 135 1.98 2.80 8.50
C TYR A 135 0.69 1.98 8.56
N PHE A 136 -0.22 2.23 7.62
CA PHE A 136 -1.49 1.52 7.52
C PHE A 136 -1.41 0.50 6.38
N THR A 137 -1.63 -0.77 6.71
CA THR A 137 -1.83 -1.82 5.72
C THR A 137 -3.32 -2.12 5.62
N LEU A 138 -3.88 -1.92 4.42
CA LEU A 138 -5.28 -2.17 4.13
C LEU A 138 -5.41 -3.45 3.31
N LYS A 139 -6.05 -4.46 3.86
CA LYS A 139 -6.33 -5.75 3.21
C LYS A 139 -7.71 -5.71 2.55
N GLY A 140 -7.90 -6.52 1.53
CA GLY A 140 -9.15 -6.57 0.76
C GLY A 140 -9.10 -5.71 -0.51
N ASN A 141 -10.25 -5.59 -1.19
CA ASN A 141 -10.34 -4.88 -2.46
C ASN A 141 -10.46 -3.35 -2.26
N THR A 142 -9.49 -2.78 -1.57
CA THR A 142 -9.39 -1.34 -1.30
C THR A 142 -8.70 -0.59 -2.44
N ALA A 143 -9.00 0.69 -2.61
CA ALA A 143 -8.36 1.54 -3.63
C ALA A 143 -6.86 1.76 -3.37
N THR A 144 -6.44 1.64 -2.11
CA THR A 144 -5.04 1.72 -1.68
C THR A 144 -4.78 0.65 -0.63
N ALA A 145 -3.66 -0.05 -0.76
CA ALA A 145 -3.24 -1.07 0.21
C ALA A 145 -2.24 -0.52 1.24
N ASN A 146 -1.59 0.60 0.94
CA ASN A 146 -0.54 1.17 1.79
C ASN A 146 -0.72 2.67 1.92
N GLN A 147 -0.86 3.13 3.17
CA GLN A 147 -0.87 4.54 3.52
C GLN A 147 0.06 4.77 4.70
N PHE A 148 0.52 5.98 4.89
CA PHE A 148 1.33 6.35 6.05
C PHE A 148 1.21 7.82 6.37
N PHE A 149 1.57 8.18 7.58
CA PHE A 149 2.06 9.52 7.88
C PHE A 149 3.38 9.43 8.66
N ILE A 150 4.19 10.47 8.55
CA ILE A 150 5.47 10.62 9.23
C ILE A 150 5.63 12.06 9.69
N THR A 151 6.22 12.27 10.87
CA THR A 151 6.28 13.56 11.53
C THR A 151 7.47 13.64 12.50
N ASP A 152 7.89 14.85 12.82
CA ASP A 152 8.74 15.19 13.97
C ASP A 152 7.91 15.63 15.19
N SER A 153 6.56 15.60 15.07
CA SER A 153 5.60 16.02 16.08
C SER A 153 5.64 17.51 16.48
N THR A 154 6.52 18.30 15.87
CA THR A 154 6.75 19.71 16.23
C THR A 154 6.48 20.69 15.10
N LYS A 155 6.94 20.39 13.89
CA LYS A 155 6.88 21.31 12.76
C LYS A 155 6.37 20.66 11.48
N HIS A 156 6.72 19.41 11.23
CA HIS A 156 6.53 18.76 9.93
C HIS A 156 5.59 17.57 10.02
N PHE A 157 4.63 17.51 9.11
CA PHE A 157 3.72 16.39 8.94
C PHE A 157 3.59 16.04 7.46
N LEU A 158 3.95 14.82 7.09
CA LEU A 158 3.83 14.32 5.73
C LEU A 158 2.97 13.06 5.72
N ARG A 159 2.00 13.01 4.82
CA ARG A 159 1.15 11.85 4.57
C ARG A 159 1.38 11.33 3.17
N GLY A 160 1.39 10.02 3.01
CA GLY A 160 1.46 9.39 1.70
C GLY A 160 0.51 8.22 1.57
N ALA A 161 0.11 7.93 0.32
CA ALA A 161 -0.73 6.79 -0.02
C ALA A 161 -0.41 6.28 -1.41
N LEU A 162 -0.28 4.95 -1.54
CA LEU A 162 -0.05 4.27 -2.81
C LEU A 162 -1.38 3.88 -3.44
N TYR A 163 -1.67 4.39 -4.62
CA TYR A 163 -2.84 4.05 -5.42
C TYR A 163 -2.46 3.39 -6.74
N PHE A 164 -3.34 2.56 -7.24
CA PHE A 164 -3.26 1.99 -8.59
C PHE A 164 -4.40 2.55 -9.44
N ASP A 165 -4.09 2.93 -10.66
CA ASP A 165 -5.10 3.28 -11.68
C ASP A 165 -5.65 1.98 -12.30
N ALA A 166 -6.36 1.22 -11.48
CA ALA A 166 -6.96 -0.07 -11.82
C ALA A 166 -8.15 -0.36 -10.90
N VAL A 167 -9.03 -1.24 -11.34
CA VAL A 167 -10.10 -1.74 -10.48
C VAL A 167 -9.47 -2.46 -9.27
N PRO A 168 -9.83 -2.07 -8.05
CA PRO A 168 -9.27 -2.67 -6.85
C PRO A 168 -9.50 -4.19 -6.79
N ASN A 169 -8.40 -4.95 -6.76
CA ASN A 169 -8.39 -6.40 -6.61
C ASN A 169 -7.11 -6.80 -5.87
N GLU A 170 -7.24 -7.12 -4.59
CA GLU A 170 -6.10 -7.44 -3.72
C GLU A 170 -5.20 -8.51 -4.32
N ASP A 171 -5.80 -9.61 -4.76
CA ASP A 171 -5.06 -10.75 -5.27
C ASP A 171 -4.24 -10.41 -6.53
N SER A 172 -4.85 -9.70 -7.48
CA SER A 172 -4.19 -9.35 -8.74
C SER A 172 -3.10 -8.30 -8.56
N LEU A 173 -3.30 -7.34 -7.66
CA LEU A 173 -2.36 -6.25 -7.39
C LEU A 173 -1.24 -6.65 -6.42
N LYS A 174 -1.41 -7.74 -5.66
CA LYS A 174 -0.47 -8.17 -4.61
C LYS A 174 0.99 -8.22 -5.04
N PRO A 175 1.38 -8.77 -6.21
CA PRO A 175 2.80 -8.81 -6.60
C PRO A 175 3.40 -7.40 -6.76
N VAL A 176 2.69 -6.48 -7.43
CA VAL A 176 3.14 -5.10 -7.66
C VAL A 176 3.10 -4.31 -6.36
N ASN A 177 2.05 -4.50 -5.57
CA ASN A 177 1.92 -3.86 -4.26
C ASN A 177 3.09 -4.24 -3.33
N ASN A 178 3.43 -5.52 -3.23
CA ASN A 178 4.57 -6.00 -2.44
C ASN A 178 5.91 -5.47 -2.97
N PHE A 179 6.03 -5.29 -4.28
CA PHE A 179 7.20 -4.70 -4.88
C PHE A 179 7.33 -3.22 -4.50
N LEU A 180 6.30 -2.40 -4.68
CA LEU A 180 6.32 -0.96 -4.39
C LEU A 180 6.31 -0.66 -2.88
N GLN A 181 5.78 -1.55 -2.04
CA GLN A 181 5.84 -1.41 -0.59
C GLN A 181 7.28 -1.31 -0.07
N LYS A 182 8.22 -2.02 -0.68
CA LYS A 182 9.64 -1.92 -0.33
C LYS A 182 10.23 -0.55 -0.68
N ASP A 183 9.74 0.07 -1.75
CA ASP A 183 10.14 1.43 -2.12
C ASP A 183 9.58 2.47 -1.16
N LEU A 184 8.32 2.29 -0.71
CA LEU A 184 7.75 3.10 0.35
C LEU A 184 8.55 3.02 1.64
N GLN A 185 8.93 1.81 2.07
CA GLN A 185 9.76 1.61 3.25
C GLN A 185 11.14 2.27 3.11
N HIS A 186 11.75 2.19 1.92
CA HIS A 186 13.02 2.87 1.64
C HIS A 186 12.87 4.39 1.70
N LEU A 187 11.83 4.94 1.09
CA LEU A 187 11.51 6.37 1.15
C LEU A 187 11.38 6.84 2.62
N LEU A 188 10.61 6.13 3.42
CA LEU A 188 10.41 6.47 4.83
C LEU A 188 11.71 6.42 5.63
N ASN A 189 12.56 5.42 5.38
CA ASN A 189 13.84 5.26 6.06
C ASN A 189 14.88 6.32 5.69
N THR A 190 14.74 6.94 4.51
CA THR A 190 15.67 7.96 4.01
C THR A 190 15.14 9.38 4.13
N LEU A 191 13.89 9.54 4.57
CA LEU A 191 13.27 10.85 4.73
C LEU A 191 13.94 11.67 5.81
N GLN A 192 14.25 12.93 5.49
CA GLN A 192 14.83 13.92 6.39
C GLN A 192 14.11 15.26 6.21
N TRP A 193 13.93 15.99 7.33
CA TRP A 193 13.43 17.36 7.34
C TRP A 193 14.56 18.38 7.15
N ARG A 194 14.18 19.56 6.69
CA ARG A 194 15.05 20.73 6.53
C ARG A 194 14.59 21.93 7.33
#